data_8dd8631e76d01cec0ff6fadfbac17478
#
_entry.id   8dd8631e76d01cec0ff6fadfbac17478
#
_cell.length_a   1.000
_cell.length_b   1.000
_cell.length_c   1.000
_cell.angle_alpha   90.00
_cell.angle_beta   90.00
_cell.angle_gamma   90.00
#
_symmetry.space_group_name_H-M   'P 1'
#
loop_
_entity.id
_entity.type
_entity.pdbx_description
1 polymer ?
#
loop_
_entity_poly.entity_id
_entity_poly.type
_entity_poly.pdbx_seq_one_letter_code
_entity_poly.pdbx_strand_id
1 'polypeptide(L)'
;DCNCRCCMLQRARWAVEDETTYDKWNNETGGIIQCTGYDDFKEKYLKAAEALTENAESGIMSVKECKDFNSLSSYMMAQYGVSVDESVHALDFPAVQQSLMGVEQVMEEFPQAQSALKGISTSKSGVMSASFNGTINFNPNYYQNGDPRVAHTMVQGITTGFHPANTGVLETGSHEMGHLLERALIEMSHPGVGALDQLYRAQAWSKCTEATNIISEACKMAKKTEEGKGLVNSQLKAMVSGYATKNNSECLAECVADYVANGENASILSKEVWKILKGKLG
;
A
#
# COMPACT_ATOMS: atom_id res chain seq x y z
N ASP A 1 8.66 -14.07 30.39
CA ASP A 1 8.28 -13.43 29.13
C ASP A 1 9.51 -13.22 28.30
N CYS A 2 9.98 -14.29 27.69
CA CYS A 2 11.13 -14.22 26.81
C CYS A 2 10.63 -14.37 25.38
N ASN A 3 10.19 -13.27 24.77
CA ASN A 3 10.07 -13.12 23.33
C ASN A 3 11.47 -12.98 22.71
N CYS A 4 12.41 -13.74 23.25
CA CYS A 4 13.80 -13.69 22.86
C CYS A 4 13.98 -14.55 21.60
N ARG A 5 14.34 -13.92 20.49
CA ARG A 5 14.83 -14.61 19.27
C ARG A 5 15.91 -15.67 19.59
N CYS A 6 16.55 -15.60 20.74
CA CYS A 6 17.51 -16.58 21.26
C CYS A 6 16.90 -17.95 21.59
N CYS A 7 15.60 -18.07 21.85
CA CYS A 7 14.96 -19.37 22.11
C CYS A 7 14.91 -20.27 20.87
N MET A 8 14.97 -19.70 19.66
CA MET A 8 15.07 -20.47 18.42
C MET A 8 16.46 -21.13 18.24
N LEU A 9 17.52 -20.49 18.78
CA LEU A 9 18.89 -21.02 18.71
C LEU A 9 19.14 -22.20 19.66
N GLN A 10 18.48 -22.24 20.83
CA GLN A 10 18.62 -23.37 21.76
C GLN A 10 17.99 -24.68 21.25
N ARG A 11 16.95 -24.60 20.43
CA ARG A 11 16.38 -25.79 19.77
C ARG A 11 17.23 -26.29 18.59
N ALA A 12 18.13 -25.48 18.07
CA ALA A 12 18.94 -25.83 16.91
C ALA A 12 20.04 -26.85 17.22
N ARG A 13 20.48 -27.00 18.49
CA ARG A 13 21.64 -27.85 18.82
C ARG A 13 21.37 -29.36 18.69
N TRP A 14 20.17 -29.82 19.00
CA TRP A 14 19.80 -31.24 18.80
C TRP A 14 19.15 -31.52 17.44
N ALA A 15 18.71 -30.46 16.74
CA ALA A 15 18.22 -30.58 15.35
C ALA A 15 19.35 -30.61 14.32
N VAL A 16 20.59 -30.29 14.70
CA VAL A 16 21.78 -30.32 13.84
C VAL A 16 22.32 -31.74 13.69
N GLU A 17 21.95 -32.70 14.57
CA GLU A 17 22.37 -34.09 14.51
C GLU A 17 21.53 -34.95 13.56
N ASP A 18 20.40 -34.40 13.04
CA ASP A 18 19.53 -35.12 12.09
C ASP A 18 19.46 -34.31 10.77
N GLU A 19 20.17 -34.75 9.75
CA GLU A 19 20.29 -34.12 8.43
C GLU A 19 18.93 -33.94 7.70
N THR A 20 17.82 -34.43 8.28
CA THR A 20 16.48 -34.39 7.67
C THR A 20 15.58 -33.27 8.17
N THR A 21 16.01 -32.42 9.11
CA THR A 21 15.14 -31.43 9.78
C THR A 21 15.61 -29.98 9.67
N TYR A 22 16.01 -29.54 8.49
CA TYR A 22 16.38 -28.15 8.25
C TYR A 22 15.18 -27.20 8.06
N ASP A 23 13.98 -27.75 7.89
CA ASP A 23 12.77 -26.99 7.67
C ASP A 23 12.18 -26.53 9.01
N LYS A 24 12.29 -25.25 9.31
CA LYS A 24 11.69 -24.64 10.51
C LYS A 24 10.57 -23.69 10.14
N TRP A 25 9.50 -23.76 10.93
CA TRP A 25 8.38 -22.86 10.78
C TRP A 25 8.74 -21.46 11.23
N ASN A 26 8.49 -20.46 10.37
CA ASN A 26 8.56 -19.05 10.73
C ASN A 26 7.15 -18.55 11.03
N ASN A 27 6.90 -18.19 12.29
CA ASN A 27 5.59 -17.69 12.74
C ASN A 27 5.25 -16.31 12.17
N GLU A 28 6.25 -15.50 11.81
CA GLU A 28 6.04 -14.16 11.25
C GLU A 28 5.61 -14.23 9.79
N THR A 29 6.18 -15.13 9.02
CA THR A 29 5.87 -15.29 7.58
C THR A 29 4.84 -16.38 7.31
N GLY A 30 4.50 -17.21 8.29
CA GLY A 30 3.62 -18.37 8.13
C GLY A 30 4.16 -19.44 7.19
N GLY A 31 5.48 -19.50 7.00
CA GLY A 31 6.14 -20.40 6.08
C GLY A 31 7.29 -21.20 6.74
N ILE A 32 7.79 -22.19 6.02
CA ILE A 32 8.95 -22.98 6.43
C ILE A 32 10.23 -22.23 6.05
N ILE A 33 11.12 -22.03 7.03
CA ILE A 33 12.46 -21.47 6.79
C ILE A 33 13.33 -22.56 6.20
N GLN A 34 13.71 -22.43 4.94
CA GLN A 34 14.66 -23.30 4.28
C GLN A 34 16.08 -22.75 4.43
N CYS A 35 16.86 -23.30 5.34
CA CYS A 35 18.26 -22.95 5.56
C CYS A 35 19.11 -24.20 5.65
N THR A 36 20.25 -24.22 4.95
CA THR A 36 21.20 -25.31 4.97
C THR A 36 22.23 -25.21 6.13
N GLY A 37 22.17 -24.11 6.91
CA GLY A 37 23.03 -23.86 8.07
C GLY A 37 22.93 -22.42 8.56
N TYR A 38 23.73 -22.07 9.59
CA TYR A 38 23.74 -20.75 10.21
C TYR A 38 24.16 -19.65 9.24
N ASP A 39 25.13 -19.91 8.37
CA ASP A 39 25.61 -18.90 7.40
C ASP A 39 24.54 -18.60 6.33
N ASP A 40 23.83 -19.62 5.86
CA ASP A 40 22.70 -19.47 4.94
C ASP A 40 21.51 -18.74 5.64
N PHE A 41 21.26 -19.06 6.91
CA PHE A 41 20.27 -18.33 7.73
C PHE A 41 20.68 -16.87 7.93
N LYS A 42 21.95 -16.63 8.24
CA LYS A 42 22.50 -15.28 8.39
C LYS A 42 22.37 -14.49 7.09
N GLU A 43 22.71 -15.10 5.98
CA GLU A 43 22.62 -14.44 4.67
C GLU A 43 21.19 -14.12 4.27
N LYS A 44 20.25 -15.03 4.47
CA LYS A 44 18.85 -14.86 4.05
C LYS A 44 18.00 -14.01 5.00
N TYR A 45 18.29 -14.10 6.31
CA TYR A 45 17.38 -13.54 7.31
C TYR A 45 18.03 -12.53 8.27
N LEU A 46 19.34 -12.62 8.54
CA LEU A 46 20.02 -11.67 9.42
C LEU A 46 20.60 -10.48 8.66
N LYS A 47 20.92 -10.59 7.37
CA LYS A 47 21.29 -9.42 6.57
C LYS A 47 20.12 -8.44 6.42
N ALA A 48 18.89 -8.95 6.37
CA ALA A 48 17.71 -8.08 6.46
C ALA A 48 17.64 -7.35 7.82
N ALA A 49 18.03 -8.00 8.92
CA ALA A 49 18.09 -7.36 10.24
C ALA A 49 19.30 -6.44 10.42
N GLU A 50 20.43 -6.70 9.74
CA GLU A 50 21.59 -5.81 9.70
C GLU A 50 21.28 -4.56 8.86
N ALA A 51 20.56 -4.70 7.73
CA ALA A 51 20.03 -3.56 6.97
C ALA A 51 19.05 -2.69 7.79
N LEU A 52 18.32 -3.29 8.74
CA LEU A 52 17.50 -2.57 9.71
C LEU A 52 18.34 -1.70 10.66
N THR A 53 19.50 -2.22 11.10
CA THR A 53 20.45 -1.47 11.95
C THR A 53 21.21 -0.41 11.16
N GLU A 54 21.60 -0.68 9.91
CA GLU A 54 22.27 0.29 9.04
C GLU A 54 21.36 1.48 8.69
N ASN A 55 20.05 1.27 8.55
CA ASN A 55 19.09 2.37 8.34
C ASN A 55 18.87 3.21 9.59
N ALA A 56 18.84 2.61 10.78
CA ALA A 56 18.84 3.36 12.03
C ALA A 56 20.11 4.19 12.20
N GLU A 57 21.26 3.70 11.70
CA GLU A 57 22.54 4.41 11.67
C GLU A 57 22.64 5.43 10.52
N SER A 58 21.93 5.20 9.39
CA SER A 58 21.94 6.12 8.23
C SER A 58 21.06 7.35 8.41
N GLY A 59 20.15 7.33 9.41
CA GLY A 59 19.24 8.44 9.69
C GLY A 59 18.19 8.68 8.59
N ILE A 60 17.92 7.70 7.70
CA ILE A 60 16.84 7.80 6.71
C ILE A 60 15.51 7.74 7.44
N MET A 61 14.72 8.81 7.36
CA MET A 61 13.44 8.96 8.05
C MET A 61 12.23 8.95 7.11
N SER A 62 12.44 8.94 5.80
CA SER A 62 11.35 8.97 4.79
C SER A 62 11.78 8.37 3.46
N VAL A 63 10.79 7.96 2.65
CA VAL A 63 11.00 7.54 1.26
C VAL A 63 11.76 8.60 0.45
N LYS A 64 11.49 9.89 0.70
CA LYS A 64 12.13 11.02 0.02
C LYS A 64 13.65 11.06 0.20
N GLU A 65 14.16 10.58 1.32
CA GLU A 65 15.60 10.61 1.66
C GLU A 65 16.37 9.42 1.07
N CYS A 66 15.66 8.39 0.57
CA CYS A 66 16.29 7.26 -0.09
C CYS A 66 16.98 7.70 -1.38
N LYS A 67 18.18 7.19 -1.65
CA LYS A 67 19.02 7.61 -2.78
C LYS A 67 18.99 6.61 -3.94
N ASP A 68 18.59 5.38 -3.68
CA ASP A 68 18.54 4.27 -4.61
C ASP A 68 17.57 3.19 -4.12
N PHE A 69 17.37 2.14 -4.92
CA PHE A 69 16.49 1.04 -4.57
C PHE A 69 16.95 0.23 -3.35
N ASN A 70 18.25 0.16 -3.06
CA ASN A 70 18.75 -0.56 -1.89
C ASN A 70 18.35 0.15 -0.60
N SER A 71 18.60 1.47 -0.53
CA SER A 71 18.18 2.31 0.61
C SER A 71 16.65 2.34 0.75
N LEU A 72 15.91 2.38 -0.36
CA LEU A 72 14.45 2.33 -0.37
C LEU A 72 13.92 0.98 0.16
N SER A 73 14.47 -0.14 -0.34
CA SER A 73 14.08 -1.49 0.09
C SER A 73 14.33 -1.69 1.57
N SER A 74 15.50 -1.24 2.04
CA SER A 74 15.88 -1.32 3.45
C SER A 74 14.96 -0.45 4.32
N TYR A 75 14.66 0.77 3.89
CA TYR A 75 13.75 1.67 4.60
C TYR A 75 12.32 1.10 4.69
N MET A 76 11.74 0.66 3.56
CA MET A 76 10.38 0.11 3.53
C MET A 76 10.24 -1.15 4.40
N MET A 77 11.27 -1.99 4.41
CA MET A 77 11.31 -3.18 5.27
C MET A 77 11.42 -2.78 6.74
N ALA A 78 12.31 -1.84 7.07
CA ALA A 78 12.57 -1.42 8.45
C ALA A 78 11.37 -0.71 9.08
N GLN A 79 10.80 0.24 8.36
CA GLN A 79 9.77 1.12 8.87
C GLN A 79 8.38 0.46 8.85
N TYR A 80 8.08 -0.29 7.78
CA TYR A 80 6.72 -0.77 7.52
C TYR A 80 6.62 -2.29 7.38
N GLY A 81 7.74 -3.05 7.38
CA GLY A 81 7.75 -4.48 7.14
C GLY A 81 7.37 -4.84 5.69
N VAL A 82 7.55 -3.92 4.75
CA VAL A 82 7.15 -4.05 3.35
C VAL A 82 8.35 -4.50 2.52
N SER A 83 8.20 -5.64 1.82
CA SER A 83 9.24 -6.14 0.90
C SER A 83 9.17 -5.41 -0.45
N VAL A 84 10.33 -5.10 -1.02
CA VAL A 84 10.46 -4.58 -2.39
C VAL A 84 11.09 -5.67 -3.25
N ASP A 85 10.36 -6.11 -4.29
CA ASP A 85 10.81 -7.15 -5.21
C ASP A 85 11.94 -6.63 -6.12
N GLU A 86 12.91 -7.49 -6.45
CA GLU A 86 14.05 -7.13 -7.31
C GLU A 86 13.63 -6.59 -8.70
N SER A 87 12.47 -6.99 -9.21
CA SER A 87 11.95 -6.49 -10.50
C SER A 87 11.72 -4.98 -10.49
N VAL A 88 11.51 -4.37 -9.32
CA VAL A 88 11.34 -2.92 -9.16
C VAL A 88 12.66 -2.18 -9.40
N HIS A 89 13.80 -2.79 -9.13
CA HIS A 89 15.12 -2.19 -9.32
C HIS A 89 15.47 -1.89 -10.79
N ALA A 90 14.73 -2.46 -11.74
CA ALA A 90 14.89 -2.18 -13.17
C ALA A 90 14.12 -0.93 -13.63
N LEU A 91 13.32 -0.31 -12.75
CA LEU A 91 12.47 0.83 -13.06
C LEU A 91 13.22 2.17 -12.89
N ASP A 92 12.56 3.26 -13.25
CA ASP A 92 13.06 4.62 -12.98
C ASP A 92 12.92 4.96 -11.50
N PHE A 93 14.05 5.06 -10.80
CA PHE A 93 14.06 5.28 -9.35
C PHE A 93 13.32 6.56 -8.93
N PRO A 94 13.57 7.75 -9.54
CA PRO A 94 12.87 8.96 -9.17
C PRO A 94 11.34 8.86 -9.31
N ALA A 95 10.85 8.22 -10.36
CA ALA A 95 9.42 8.06 -10.58
C ALA A 95 8.79 7.09 -9.57
N VAL A 96 9.46 5.96 -9.26
CA VAL A 96 9.03 5.01 -8.22
C VAL A 96 9.05 5.69 -6.85
N GLN A 97 10.13 6.39 -6.52
CA GLN A 97 10.27 7.12 -5.26
C GLN A 97 9.14 8.12 -5.07
N GLN A 98 8.83 8.92 -6.10
CA GLN A 98 7.76 9.91 -6.03
C GLN A 98 6.39 9.27 -5.78
N SER A 99 6.07 8.16 -6.44
CA SER A 99 4.83 7.42 -6.18
C SER A 99 4.80 6.83 -4.76
N LEU A 100 5.92 6.28 -4.28
CA LEU A 100 6.00 5.72 -2.92
C LEU A 100 5.95 6.78 -1.83
N MET A 101 6.34 8.02 -2.10
CA MET A 101 6.08 9.16 -1.18
C MET A 101 4.57 9.35 -0.96
N GLY A 102 3.74 9.17 -1.98
CA GLY A 102 2.29 9.21 -1.83
C GLY A 102 1.74 8.04 -1.02
N VAL A 103 2.30 6.84 -1.20
CA VAL A 103 1.98 5.67 -0.36
C VAL A 103 2.33 5.95 1.10
N GLU A 104 3.54 6.43 1.37
CA GLU A 104 4.03 6.76 2.71
C GLU A 104 3.13 7.80 3.39
N GLN A 105 2.79 8.89 2.70
CA GLN A 105 1.92 9.94 3.22
C GLN A 105 0.55 9.40 3.67
N VAL A 106 -0.04 8.47 2.92
CA VAL A 106 -1.30 7.83 3.30
C VAL A 106 -1.10 6.89 4.49
N MET A 107 0.01 6.13 4.55
CA MET A 107 0.30 5.25 5.69
C MET A 107 0.54 6.01 7.00
N GLU A 108 1.16 7.19 6.94
CA GLU A 108 1.35 8.06 8.11
C GLU A 108 0.00 8.58 8.62
N GLU A 109 -0.92 8.94 7.72
CA GLU A 109 -2.26 9.40 8.07
C GLU A 109 -3.17 8.27 8.62
N PHE A 110 -2.94 7.02 8.21
CA PHE A 110 -3.74 5.86 8.57
C PHE A 110 -2.89 4.71 9.12
N PRO A 111 -2.32 4.85 10.33
CA PRO A 111 -1.39 3.85 10.88
C PRO A 111 -2.02 2.46 11.07
N GLN A 112 -3.34 2.36 11.30
CA GLN A 112 -4.03 1.07 11.40
C GLN A 112 -4.10 0.33 10.06
N ALA A 113 -3.91 1.02 8.93
CA ALA A 113 -3.91 0.43 7.60
C ALA A 113 -2.51 0.06 7.07
N GLN A 114 -1.44 0.40 7.78
CA GLN A 114 -0.06 0.09 7.34
C GLN A 114 0.14 -1.40 7.05
N SER A 115 -0.43 -2.26 7.89
CA SER A 115 -0.36 -3.71 7.72
C SER A 115 -1.08 -4.24 6.46
N ALA A 116 -1.88 -3.42 5.78
CA ALA A 116 -2.52 -3.80 4.52
C ALA A 116 -1.54 -3.82 3.34
N LEU A 117 -0.48 -3.01 3.36
CA LEU A 117 0.61 -3.09 2.39
C LEU A 117 1.60 -4.19 2.83
N LYS A 118 1.87 -5.16 1.97
CA LYS A 118 2.76 -6.30 2.23
C LYS A 118 4.00 -6.29 1.36
N GLY A 119 3.89 -5.75 0.16
CA GLY A 119 5.00 -5.75 -0.78
C GLY A 119 4.82 -4.78 -1.94
N ILE A 120 5.93 -4.53 -2.61
CA ILE A 120 6.03 -3.70 -3.80
C ILE A 120 6.66 -4.55 -4.89
N SER A 121 6.05 -4.60 -6.07
CA SER A 121 6.49 -5.45 -7.18
C SER A 121 6.18 -4.81 -8.53
N THR A 122 6.27 -5.55 -9.62
CA THR A 122 5.90 -5.11 -10.95
C THR A 122 4.76 -5.93 -11.54
N SER A 123 3.91 -5.29 -12.33
CA SER A 123 2.92 -5.97 -13.17
C SER A 123 2.62 -5.15 -14.42
N LYS A 124 1.94 -5.75 -15.42
CA LYS A 124 1.53 -5.04 -16.63
C LYS A 124 0.09 -4.50 -16.55
N SER A 125 -0.51 -4.46 -15.35
CA SER A 125 -1.86 -3.97 -15.14
C SER A 125 -1.88 -2.47 -14.82
N GLY A 126 -2.63 -1.68 -15.56
CA GLY A 126 -2.76 -0.23 -15.33
C GLY A 126 -1.44 0.54 -15.46
N VAL A 127 -1.37 1.71 -14.86
CA VAL A 127 -0.13 2.48 -14.62
C VAL A 127 0.56 1.95 -13.37
N MET A 128 -0.20 1.86 -12.28
CA MET A 128 0.04 1.12 -11.06
C MET A 128 -1.18 0.25 -10.76
N SER A 129 -1.08 -0.64 -9.79
CA SER A 129 -2.23 -1.41 -9.31
C SER A 129 -2.02 -1.96 -7.91
N ALA A 130 -3.03 -1.86 -7.06
CA ALA A 130 -3.09 -2.58 -5.79
C ALA A 130 -3.75 -3.94 -5.99
N SER A 131 -3.20 -4.96 -5.34
CA SER A 131 -3.71 -6.33 -5.39
C SER A 131 -4.32 -6.75 -4.05
N PHE A 132 -5.26 -7.67 -4.10
CA PHE A 132 -5.91 -8.20 -2.89
C PHE A 132 -4.93 -8.81 -1.86
N ASN A 133 -3.80 -9.33 -2.31
CA ASN A 133 -2.74 -9.84 -1.42
C ASN A 133 -1.95 -8.74 -0.69
N GLY A 134 -2.25 -7.46 -0.94
CA GLY A 134 -1.56 -6.32 -0.31
C GLY A 134 -0.32 -5.87 -1.05
N THR A 135 -0.17 -6.19 -2.33
CA THR A 135 0.98 -5.76 -3.13
C THR A 135 0.60 -4.56 -3.99
N ILE A 136 1.41 -3.51 -3.97
CA ILE A 136 1.38 -2.43 -4.95
C ILE A 136 2.33 -2.79 -6.09
N ASN A 137 1.83 -2.72 -7.32
CA ASN A 137 2.57 -3.11 -8.51
C ASN A 137 2.77 -1.93 -9.44
N PHE A 138 4.00 -1.71 -9.87
CA PHE A 138 4.39 -0.74 -10.88
C PHE A 138 4.39 -1.38 -12.27
N ASN A 139 3.86 -0.69 -13.26
CA ASN A 139 3.92 -1.18 -14.63
C ASN A 139 5.20 -0.68 -15.32
N PRO A 140 6.11 -1.60 -15.73
CA PRO A 140 7.37 -1.23 -16.37
C PRO A 140 7.22 -0.36 -17.64
N ASN A 141 6.08 -0.44 -18.34
CA ASN A 141 5.83 0.38 -19.52
C ASN A 141 5.63 1.88 -19.20
N TYR A 142 5.27 2.21 -17.96
CA TYR A 142 5.07 3.58 -17.49
C TYR A 142 6.21 4.08 -16.59
N TYR A 143 6.95 3.17 -15.97
CA TYR A 143 8.07 3.45 -15.08
C TYR A 143 9.41 3.00 -15.65
N GLN A 144 9.55 3.01 -16.97
CA GLN A 144 10.76 2.58 -17.65
C GLN A 144 11.95 3.46 -17.22
N ASN A 145 13.06 2.83 -16.85
CA ASN A 145 14.29 3.54 -16.47
C ASN A 145 14.76 4.46 -17.62
N GLY A 146 15.00 5.73 -17.29
CA GLY A 146 15.43 6.76 -18.22
C GLY A 146 14.34 7.33 -19.16
N ASP A 147 13.13 6.76 -19.17
CA ASP A 147 11.98 7.27 -19.95
C ASP A 147 10.65 6.98 -19.23
N PRO A 148 10.44 7.52 -18.01
CA PRO A 148 9.20 7.28 -17.27
C PRO A 148 8.03 8.06 -17.88
N ARG A 149 7.04 7.33 -18.38
CA ARG A 149 5.85 7.92 -19.02
C ARG A 149 4.74 8.27 -18.04
N VAL A 150 4.87 7.86 -16.77
CA VAL A 150 3.85 8.07 -15.75
C VAL A 150 3.49 9.55 -15.60
N ALA A 151 4.47 10.45 -15.57
CA ALA A 151 4.24 11.89 -15.42
C ALA A 151 3.41 12.45 -16.59
N HIS A 152 3.74 12.05 -17.82
CA HIS A 152 2.98 12.46 -19.02
C HIS A 152 1.54 11.93 -18.98
N THR A 153 1.36 10.68 -18.59
CA THR A 153 0.04 10.04 -18.44
C THR A 153 -0.82 10.77 -17.41
N MET A 154 -0.24 11.15 -16.26
CA MET A 154 -0.94 11.92 -15.23
C MET A 154 -1.34 13.31 -15.74
N VAL A 155 -0.45 14.04 -16.42
CA VAL A 155 -0.78 15.34 -17.01
C VAL A 155 -1.95 15.23 -18.00
N GLN A 156 -1.98 14.20 -18.84
CA GLN A 156 -3.11 13.97 -19.74
C GLN A 156 -4.41 13.69 -18.98
N GLY A 157 -4.35 12.84 -17.96
CA GLY A 157 -5.50 12.49 -17.11
C GLY A 157 -6.10 13.72 -16.41
N ILE A 158 -5.25 14.57 -15.87
CA ILE A 158 -5.68 15.81 -15.18
C ILE A 158 -6.29 16.78 -16.21
N THR A 159 -5.62 16.99 -17.34
CA THR A 159 -6.09 17.93 -18.38
C THR A 159 -7.47 17.55 -18.93
N THR A 160 -7.78 16.27 -18.98
CA THR A 160 -9.08 15.75 -19.44
C THR A 160 -10.12 15.63 -18.30
N GLY A 161 -9.76 15.91 -17.06
CA GLY A 161 -10.61 15.67 -15.88
C GLY A 161 -10.80 14.18 -15.56
N PHE A 162 -9.97 13.30 -16.14
CA PHE A 162 -9.99 11.87 -15.82
C PHE A 162 -9.45 11.57 -14.44
N HIS A 163 -8.44 12.30 -13.96
CA HIS A 163 -7.93 12.32 -12.60
C HIS A 163 -8.20 13.66 -11.92
N PRO A 164 -8.17 13.74 -10.58
CA PRO A 164 -8.41 14.97 -9.86
C PRO A 164 -7.41 16.08 -10.22
N ALA A 165 -7.83 17.32 -10.09
CA ALA A 165 -6.97 18.47 -10.31
C ALA A 165 -5.78 18.46 -9.32
N ASN A 166 -4.65 19.02 -9.75
CA ASN A 166 -3.40 19.15 -8.97
C ASN A 166 -2.75 17.82 -8.54
N THR A 167 -3.24 16.68 -9.02
CA THR A 167 -2.59 15.38 -8.80
C THR A 167 -1.37 15.23 -9.72
N GLY A 168 -0.54 14.21 -9.47
CA GLY A 168 0.67 13.92 -10.24
C GLY A 168 1.18 12.50 -9.98
N VAL A 169 2.48 12.28 -10.16
CA VAL A 169 3.10 10.97 -9.93
C VAL A 169 2.99 10.53 -8.48
N LEU A 170 3.07 11.46 -7.53
CA LEU A 170 2.88 11.17 -6.09
C LEU A 170 1.50 10.55 -5.83
N GLU A 171 0.46 11.15 -6.39
CA GLU A 171 -0.92 10.73 -6.15
C GLU A 171 -1.28 9.41 -6.84
N THR A 172 -0.48 8.90 -7.80
CA THR A 172 -0.64 7.50 -8.25
C THR A 172 -0.42 6.53 -7.09
N GLY A 173 0.56 6.79 -6.23
CA GLY A 173 0.80 6.00 -5.02
C GLY A 173 -0.32 6.15 -3.99
N SER A 174 -0.79 7.38 -3.76
CA SER A 174 -1.91 7.65 -2.85
C SER A 174 -3.21 6.97 -3.30
N HIS A 175 -3.48 6.94 -4.61
CA HIS A 175 -4.60 6.22 -5.22
C HIS A 175 -4.53 4.72 -4.91
N GLU A 176 -3.39 4.08 -5.19
CA GLU A 176 -3.24 2.64 -4.91
C GLU A 176 -3.31 2.32 -3.42
N MET A 177 -2.81 3.21 -2.56
CA MET A 177 -2.97 3.06 -1.13
C MET A 177 -4.45 3.23 -0.71
N GLY A 178 -5.23 4.04 -1.43
CA GLY A 178 -6.68 4.13 -1.27
C GLY A 178 -7.40 2.79 -1.41
N HIS A 179 -7.00 1.96 -2.37
CA HIS A 179 -7.48 0.57 -2.47
C HIS A 179 -7.03 -0.27 -1.26
N LEU A 180 -5.81 -0.08 -0.76
CA LEU A 180 -5.34 -0.81 0.42
C LEU A 180 -6.02 -0.35 1.72
N LEU A 181 -6.52 0.89 1.80
CA LEU A 181 -7.42 1.30 2.90
C LEU A 181 -8.73 0.51 2.87
N GLU A 182 -9.33 0.28 1.68
CA GLU A 182 -10.48 -0.62 1.54
C GLU A 182 -10.14 -2.03 2.03
N ARG A 183 -8.96 -2.55 1.66
CA ARG A 183 -8.49 -3.86 2.12
C ARG A 183 -8.33 -3.92 3.64
N ALA A 184 -7.75 -2.90 4.27
CA ALA A 184 -7.63 -2.82 5.72
C ALA A 184 -9.00 -2.91 6.42
N LEU A 185 -9.99 -2.19 5.93
CA LEU A 185 -11.35 -2.23 6.46
C LEU A 185 -12.01 -3.61 6.30
N ILE A 186 -11.78 -4.28 5.16
CA ILE A 186 -12.24 -5.65 4.93
C ILE A 186 -11.59 -6.60 5.94
N GLU A 187 -10.29 -6.47 6.20
CA GLU A 187 -9.57 -7.28 7.20
C GLU A 187 -10.08 -7.05 8.61
N MET A 188 -10.39 -5.80 8.97
CA MET A 188 -11.00 -5.48 10.27
C MET A 188 -12.42 -6.05 10.42
N SER A 189 -13.19 -6.05 9.34
CA SER A 189 -14.56 -6.63 9.33
C SER A 189 -14.57 -8.16 9.39
N HIS A 190 -13.47 -8.80 8.97
CA HIS A 190 -13.30 -10.26 8.93
C HIS A 190 -11.93 -10.64 9.51
N PRO A 191 -11.73 -10.53 10.85
CA PRO A 191 -10.40 -10.68 11.45
C PRO A 191 -9.91 -12.13 11.56
N GLY A 192 -10.75 -13.12 11.29
CA GLY A 192 -10.38 -14.53 11.34
C GLY A 192 -9.33 -14.91 10.30
N VAL A 193 -8.56 -15.97 10.55
CA VAL A 193 -7.51 -16.47 9.65
C VAL A 193 -7.91 -17.72 8.86
N GLY A 194 -9.14 -18.21 9.08
CA GLY A 194 -9.66 -19.42 8.45
C GLY A 194 -9.97 -19.23 6.95
N ALA A 195 -10.14 -20.35 6.24
CA ALA A 195 -10.46 -20.34 4.81
C ALA A 195 -11.77 -19.60 4.50
N LEU A 196 -12.77 -19.66 5.40
CA LEU A 196 -14.02 -18.92 5.25
C LEU A 196 -13.81 -17.41 5.35
N ASP A 197 -12.99 -16.94 6.29
CA ASP A 197 -12.68 -15.51 6.40
C ASP A 197 -11.95 -15.01 5.15
N GLN A 198 -11.01 -15.79 4.64
CA GLN A 198 -10.32 -15.47 3.39
C GLN A 198 -11.29 -15.40 2.21
N LEU A 199 -12.25 -16.32 2.12
CA LEU A 199 -13.28 -16.28 1.09
C LEU A 199 -14.16 -15.04 1.21
N TYR A 200 -14.61 -14.69 2.43
CA TYR A 200 -15.41 -13.48 2.67
C TYR A 200 -14.65 -12.21 2.33
N ARG A 201 -13.37 -12.12 2.70
CA ARG A 201 -12.51 -10.98 2.31
C ARG A 201 -12.38 -10.87 0.79
N ALA A 202 -12.12 -11.99 0.11
CA ALA A 202 -12.02 -12.01 -1.36
C ALA A 202 -13.33 -11.58 -2.03
N GLN A 203 -14.48 -12.02 -1.50
CA GLN A 203 -15.79 -11.58 -1.98
C GLN A 203 -16.05 -10.10 -1.71
N ALA A 204 -15.72 -9.60 -0.52
CA ALA A 204 -15.89 -8.20 -0.15
C ALA A 204 -15.04 -7.29 -1.06
N TRP A 205 -13.79 -7.69 -1.32
CA TRP A 205 -12.90 -7.01 -2.26
C TRP A 205 -13.47 -7.00 -3.68
N SER A 206 -13.85 -8.16 -4.22
CA SER A 206 -14.36 -8.27 -5.59
C SER A 206 -15.67 -7.49 -5.82
N LYS A 207 -16.47 -7.28 -4.76
CA LYS A 207 -17.73 -6.52 -4.77
C LYS A 207 -17.55 -5.07 -4.35
N CYS A 208 -16.34 -4.61 -4.02
CA CYS A 208 -16.05 -3.27 -3.50
C CYS A 208 -16.97 -2.91 -2.32
N THR A 209 -17.16 -3.85 -1.38
CA THR A 209 -18.19 -3.73 -0.34
C THR A 209 -17.91 -2.57 0.60
N GLU A 210 -16.68 -2.44 1.14
CA GLU A 210 -16.33 -1.39 2.07
C GLU A 210 -16.25 -0.02 1.37
N ALA A 211 -15.70 0.03 0.15
CA ALA A 211 -15.75 1.26 -0.65
C ALA A 211 -17.19 1.71 -0.92
N THR A 212 -18.11 0.76 -1.19
CA THR A 212 -19.52 1.08 -1.40
C THR A 212 -20.16 1.66 -0.15
N ASN A 213 -19.87 1.11 1.02
CA ASN A 213 -20.35 1.61 2.31
C ASN A 213 -19.86 3.04 2.55
N ILE A 214 -18.54 3.28 2.41
CA ILE A 214 -17.91 4.58 2.62
C ILE A 214 -18.45 5.62 1.63
N ILE A 215 -18.45 5.32 0.34
CA ILE A 215 -18.92 6.27 -0.68
C ILE A 215 -20.41 6.61 -0.49
N SER A 216 -21.24 5.61 -0.11
CA SER A 216 -22.65 5.85 0.19
C SER A 216 -22.85 6.77 1.40
N GLU A 217 -22.07 6.58 2.45
CA GLU A 217 -22.08 7.40 3.65
C GLU A 217 -21.57 8.82 3.34
N ALA A 218 -20.42 8.95 2.67
CA ALA A 218 -19.83 10.21 2.27
C ALA A 218 -20.76 11.04 1.37
N CYS A 219 -21.45 10.39 0.42
CA CYS A 219 -22.45 11.06 -0.41
C CYS A 219 -23.62 11.61 0.43
N LYS A 220 -24.07 10.87 1.45
CA LYS A 220 -25.12 11.36 2.36
C LYS A 220 -24.65 12.56 3.19
N MET A 221 -23.39 12.56 3.62
CA MET A 221 -22.80 13.69 4.36
C MET A 221 -22.58 14.90 3.45
N ALA A 222 -22.00 14.70 2.27
CA ALA A 222 -21.77 15.76 1.29
C ALA A 222 -23.08 16.50 0.92
N LYS A 223 -24.19 15.79 0.74
CA LYS A 223 -25.51 16.39 0.43
C LYS A 223 -26.07 17.26 1.54
N LYS A 224 -25.55 17.19 2.77
CA LYS A 224 -25.95 18.07 3.88
C LYS A 224 -25.18 19.39 3.89
N THR A 225 -24.13 19.52 3.12
CA THR A 225 -23.36 20.76 2.98
C THR A 225 -23.96 21.65 1.91
N GLU A 226 -23.67 22.96 1.94
CA GLU A 226 -24.12 23.90 0.91
C GLU A 226 -23.55 23.54 -0.48
N GLU A 227 -22.32 23.04 -0.55
CA GLU A 227 -21.64 22.64 -1.79
C GLU A 227 -22.28 21.39 -2.44
N GLY A 228 -22.69 20.41 -1.64
CA GLY A 228 -23.28 19.15 -2.13
C GLY A 228 -24.80 19.13 -2.19
N LYS A 229 -25.46 20.15 -1.72
CA LYS A 229 -26.94 20.25 -1.63
C LYS A 229 -27.58 20.19 -3.02
N GLY A 230 -28.54 19.32 -3.18
CA GLY A 230 -29.26 19.13 -4.45
C GLY A 230 -28.54 18.26 -5.48
N LEU A 231 -27.28 17.87 -5.26
CA LEU A 231 -26.54 17.00 -6.16
C LEU A 231 -26.94 15.53 -5.97
N VAL A 232 -26.90 14.77 -7.07
CA VAL A 232 -27.02 13.31 -7.02
C VAL A 232 -25.63 12.66 -6.86
N ASN A 233 -25.60 11.39 -6.45
CA ASN A 233 -24.33 10.68 -6.17
C ASN A 233 -23.36 10.68 -7.37
N SER A 234 -23.87 10.53 -8.60
CA SER A 234 -23.04 10.55 -9.81
C SER A 234 -22.39 11.93 -10.05
N GLN A 235 -23.08 13.02 -9.71
CA GLN A 235 -22.52 14.36 -9.82
C GLN A 235 -21.44 14.60 -8.76
N LEU A 236 -21.66 14.15 -7.51
CA LEU A 236 -20.64 14.21 -6.45
C LEU A 236 -19.36 13.46 -6.84
N LYS A 237 -19.49 12.29 -7.42
CA LYS A 237 -18.33 11.52 -7.94
C LYS A 237 -17.64 12.24 -9.11
N ALA A 238 -18.40 12.78 -10.04
CA ALA A 238 -17.87 13.51 -11.18
C ALA A 238 -17.13 14.80 -10.77
N MET A 239 -17.46 15.39 -9.61
CA MET A 239 -16.72 16.52 -9.04
C MET A 239 -15.32 16.10 -8.56
N VAL A 240 -15.09 14.83 -8.22
CA VAL A 240 -13.76 14.31 -7.90
C VAL A 240 -12.97 14.14 -9.19
N SER A 241 -13.44 13.26 -10.07
CA SER A 241 -12.81 12.98 -11.36
C SER A 241 -13.73 12.14 -12.26
N GLY A 242 -13.37 12.03 -13.55
CA GLY A 242 -14.02 11.11 -14.47
C GLY A 242 -13.82 9.64 -14.03
N TYR A 243 -12.64 9.30 -13.52
CA TYR A 243 -12.32 7.94 -13.08
C TYR A 243 -13.07 7.53 -11.79
N ALA A 244 -13.37 8.47 -10.91
CA ALA A 244 -14.20 8.24 -9.73
C ALA A 244 -15.63 7.77 -10.08
N THR A 245 -16.11 7.99 -11.30
CA THR A 245 -17.43 7.53 -11.74
C THR A 245 -17.48 6.06 -12.15
N LYS A 246 -16.33 5.40 -12.34
CA LYS A 246 -16.21 4.03 -12.85
C LYS A 246 -16.85 2.99 -11.91
N ASN A 247 -16.49 3.02 -10.64
CA ASN A 247 -17.06 2.20 -9.57
C ASN A 247 -16.73 2.82 -8.19
N ASN A 248 -17.19 2.21 -7.09
CA ASN A 248 -16.99 2.76 -5.76
C ASN A 248 -15.55 2.58 -5.23
N SER A 249 -14.83 1.53 -5.61
CA SER A 249 -13.44 1.34 -5.22
C SER A 249 -12.54 2.38 -5.86
N GLU A 250 -12.71 2.62 -7.18
CA GLU A 250 -11.99 3.70 -7.85
C GLU A 250 -12.38 5.09 -7.30
N CYS A 251 -13.67 5.29 -6.98
CA CYS A 251 -14.13 6.53 -6.35
C CYS A 251 -13.44 6.77 -5.00
N LEU A 252 -13.32 5.73 -4.17
CA LEU A 252 -12.62 5.81 -2.89
C LEU A 252 -11.14 6.18 -3.10
N ALA A 253 -10.46 5.50 -4.02
CA ALA A 253 -9.05 5.74 -4.32
C ALA A 253 -8.80 7.15 -4.89
N GLU A 254 -9.66 7.62 -5.81
CA GLU A 254 -9.60 8.99 -6.35
C GLU A 254 -9.89 10.05 -5.28
N CYS A 255 -10.81 9.79 -4.33
CA CYS A 255 -11.03 10.68 -3.20
C CYS A 255 -9.81 10.79 -2.29
N VAL A 256 -9.09 9.69 -2.06
CA VAL A 256 -7.83 9.69 -1.30
C VAL A 256 -6.77 10.50 -2.04
N ALA A 257 -6.58 10.27 -3.34
CA ALA A 257 -5.64 11.02 -4.16
C ALA A 257 -5.98 12.51 -4.22
N ASP A 258 -7.26 12.87 -4.38
CA ASP A 258 -7.73 14.25 -4.37
C ASP A 258 -7.45 14.93 -3.03
N TYR A 259 -7.72 14.26 -1.90
CA TYR A 259 -7.48 14.86 -0.59
C TYR A 259 -5.98 15.02 -0.29
N VAL A 260 -5.16 14.06 -0.67
CA VAL A 260 -3.69 14.16 -0.54
C VAL A 260 -3.15 15.35 -1.33
N ALA A 261 -3.63 15.57 -2.56
CA ALA A 261 -3.18 16.67 -3.40
C ALA A 261 -3.70 18.04 -2.96
N ASN A 262 -4.96 18.12 -2.51
CA ASN A 262 -5.70 19.37 -2.37
C ASN A 262 -6.09 19.70 -0.92
N GLY A 263 -6.01 18.76 0.02
CA GLY A 263 -6.36 18.98 1.44
C GLY A 263 -7.78 19.52 1.60
N GLU A 264 -7.91 20.63 2.30
CA GLU A 264 -9.20 21.31 2.52
C GLU A 264 -9.81 21.92 1.23
N ASN A 265 -9.03 22.03 0.15
CA ASN A 265 -9.50 22.45 -1.16
C ASN A 265 -9.97 21.28 -2.04
N ALA A 266 -9.87 20.05 -1.56
CA ALA A 266 -10.39 18.88 -2.26
C ALA A 266 -11.92 18.96 -2.43
N SER A 267 -12.45 18.15 -3.33
CA SER A 267 -13.91 18.06 -3.54
C SER A 267 -14.64 17.73 -2.23
N ILE A 268 -15.88 18.17 -2.12
CA ILE A 268 -16.67 17.91 -0.90
C ILE A 268 -16.80 16.39 -0.63
N LEU A 269 -16.89 15.57 -1.67
CA LEU A 269 -16.95 14.11 -1.51
C LEU A 269 -15.63 13.57 -0.95
N SER A 270 -14.49 14.04 -1.44
CA SER A 270 -13.16 13.64 -0.94
C SER A 270 -12.95 14.03 0.51
N LYS A 271 -13.37 15.22 0.91
CA LYS A 271 -13.34 15.66 2.31
C LYS A 271 -14.18 14.76 3.23
N GLU A 272 -15.37 14.39 2.82
CA GLU A 272 -16.23 13.51 3.63
C GLU A 272 -15.71 12.07 3.67
N VAL A 273 -15.16 11.54 2.56
CA VAL A 273 -14.48 10.24 2.52
C VAL A 273 -13.30 10.23 3.50
N TRP A 274 -12.45 11.26 3.46
CA TRP A 274 -11.29 11.36 4.35
C TRP A 274 -11.68 11.36 5.83
N LYS A 275 -12.73 12.13 6.20
CA LYS A 275 -13.26 12.14 7.58
C LYS A 275 -13.72 10.75 8.04
N ILE A 276 -14.44 10.02 7.18
CA ILE A 276 -14.92 8.67 7.50
C ILE A 276 -13.72 7.72 7.68
N LEU A 277 -12.74 7.79 6.78
CA LEU A 277 -11.51 6.98 6.89
C LEU A 277 -10.73 7.29 8.17
N LYS A 278 -10.57 8.58 8.52
CA LYS A 278 -9.93 8.99 9.79
C LYS A 278 -10.67 8.48 11.02
N GLY A 279 -11.98 8.41 10.98
CA GLY A 279 -12.77 7.83 12.07
C GLY A 279 -12.65 6.31 12.22
N LYS A 280 -12.22 5.60 11.15
CA LYS A 280 -12.12 4.13 11.11
C LYS A 280 -10.68 3.62 11.23
N LEU A 281 -9.70 4.33 10.68
CA LEU A 281 -8.32 3.87 10.47
C LEU A 281 -7.25 4.85 11.00
N GLY A 282 -7.64 6.03 11.45
CA GLY A 282 -6.76 7.06 12.00
C GLY A 282 -6.45 6.93 13.47
#